data_9c5909ccbf2558f2555bfae25f3c28a5
#
_entry.id   9c5909ccbf2558f2555bfae25f3c28a5
#
_cell.length_a   1.000
_cell.length_b   1.000
_cell.length_c   1.000
_cell.angle_alpha   90.00
_cell.angle_beta   90.00
_cell.angle_gamma   90.00
#
_symmetry.space_group_name_H-M   'P 1'
#
loop_
_entity.id
_entity.type
_entity.pdbx_description
1 polymer ?
#
loop_
_entity_poly.entity_id
_entity_poly.type
_entity_poly.pdbx_seq_one_letter_code
_entity_poly.pdbx_strand_id
1 'polypeptide(L)'
;EFIIKMKSTSIIDRSCRYFGSSLKGRLEGTRELTGISYKPPVAVDPTNEIYMFPTSSPYKDTCAWIAHSYILNYHSVAAEKTLITFTNHQSIILNVSKGSFENQVNKTAQFRFILSNRLIFPKHQSKKGYSKELDLV
;
A
#
# COMPACT_ATOMS: atom_id res chain seq x y z
N GLU A 1 -1.44 -14.44 -9.84
CA GLU A 1 -1.88 -13.92 -9.80
C GLU A 1 -2.39 -13.20 -8.88
N PHE A 2 -1.93 -12.83 -8.06
CA PHE A 2 -2.48 -12.26 -7.05
C PHE A 2 -2.64 -10.88 -7.25
N ILE A 3 -2.44 -10.37 -8.17
CA ILE A 3 -2.53 -9.09 -8.18
C ILE A 3 -3.15 -8.52 -9.17
N ILE A 4 -2.68 -8.42 -9.94
CA ILE A 4 -2.91 -7.79 -10.91
C ILE A 4 -4.05 -7.71 -11.59
N LYS A 5 -4.58 -8.55 -12.08
CA LYS A 5 -5.59 -8.43 -12.84
C LYS A 5 -6.66 -7.92 -12.24
N MET A 6 -6.59 -7.46 -11.32
CA MET A 6 -7.52 -7.08 -10.63
C MET A 6 -8.18 -6.02 -11.00
N LYS A 7 -9.17 -5.86 -10.86
CA LYS A 7 -9.87 -4.93 -11.16
C LYS A 7 -10.07 -4.34 -10.17
N SER A 8 -9.55 -4.38 -9.54
CA SER A 8 -9.54 -3.58 -9.11
C SER A 8 -10.01 -3.01 -7.93
N THR A 9 -10.29 -1.78 -7.92
CA THR A 9 -10.71 -1.04 -6.74
C THR A 9 -11.81 -1.75 -5.98
N SER A 10 -12.79 -2.33 -6.67
CA SER A 10 -13.86 -3.05 -5.97
C SER A 10 -13.35 -4.33 -5.30
N ILE A 11 -12.39 -5.00 -5.89
CA ILE A 11 -11.83 -6.19 -5.27
C ILE A 11 -11.01 -5.80 -4.05
N ILE A 12 -10.28 -4.70 -4.12
CA ILE A 12 -9.51 -4.23 -2.96
C ILE A 12 -10.45 -3.82 -1.84
N ASP A 13 -11.56 -3.15 -2.16
CA ASP A 13 -12.54 -2.79 -1.14
C ASP A 13 -13.10 -4.05 -0.47
N ARG A 14 -13.42 -5.05 -1.26
CA ARG A 14 -13.96 -6.27 -0.71
C ARG A 14 -12.93 -6.97 0.17
N SER A 15 -11.67 -6.93 -0.21
CA SER A 15 -10.62 -7.52 0.61
C SER A 15 -10.47 -6.77 1.93
N CYS A 16 -10.53 -5.43 1.90
CA CYS A 16 -10.48 -4.65 3.13
C CYS A 16 -11.65 -5.00 4.05
N ARG A 17 -12.84 -5.22 3.47
CA ARG A 17 -14.01 -5.55 4.27
C ARG A 17 -13.88 -6.93 4.90
N TYR A 18 -13.23 -7.84 4.21
CA TYR A 18 -13.00 -9.16 4.75
C TYR A 18 -12.17 -9.06 6.03
N PHE A 19 -11.25 -8.10 6.09
CA PHE A 19 -10.42 -7.91 7.28
C PHE A 19 -10.93 -6.81 8.20
N GLY A 20 -12.21 -6.53 8.13
CA GLY A 20 -12.86 -5.70 9.14
C GLY A 20 -12.88 -4.21 8.90
N SER A 21 -12.61 -3.77 7.68
CA SER A 21 -12.64 -2.35 7.41
C SER A 21 -13.33 -2.09 6.07
N SER A 22 -12.87 -1.11 5.33
CA SER A 22 -13.34 -0.81 3.98
C SER A 22 -12.19 -0.07 3.30
N LEU A 23 -12.23 0.01 1.99
CA LEU A 23 -11.21 0.77 1.28
C LEU A 23 -11.23 2.22 1.75
N LYS A 24 -12.41 2.80 1.87
CA LYS A 24 -12.53 4.19 2.32
C LYS A 24 -11.89 4.38 3.68
N GLY A 25 -12.18 3.49 4.62
CA GLY A 25 -11.61 3.59 5.97
C GLY A 25 -10.09 3.43 5.96
N ARG A 26 -9.59 2.50 5.14
CA ARG A 26 -8.15 2.29 5.05
C ARG A 26 -7.45 3.48 4.40
N LEU A 27 -8.07 4.10 3.40
CA LEU A 27 -7.49 5.28 2.77
C LEU A 27 -7.46 6.46 3.75
N GLU A 28 -8.51 6.62 4.53
CA GLU A 28 -8.55 7.66 5.55
C GLU A 28 -7.44 7.43 6.58
N GLY A 29 -7.24 6.17 6.95
CA GLY A 29 -6.17 5.82 7.88
C GLY A 29 -4.78 6.15 7.34
N THR A 30 -4.54 5.87 6.07
CA THR A 30 -3.25 6.19 5.46
C THR A 30 -3.02 7.69 5.50
N ARG A 31 -4.04 8.45 5.15
CA ARG A 31 -3.93 9.91 5.12
C ARG A 31 -3.66 10.46 6.50
N GLU A 32 -4.35 9.91 7.49
CA GLU A 32 -4.17 10.37 8.85
C GLU A 32 -2.76 10.07 9.37
N LEU A 33 -2.23 8.91 9.07
CA LEU A 33 -0.92 8.51 9.58
C LEU A 33 0.25 9.13 8.83
N THR A 34 0.10 9.36 7.54
CA THR A 34 1.24 9.75 6.71
C THR A 34 1.09 11.06 5.99
N GLY A 35 -0.13 11.57 5.88
CA GLY A 35 -0.39 12.76 5.09
C GLY A 35 -0.45 12.49 3.59
N ILE A 36 -0.24 11.24 3.16
CA ILE A 36 -0.26 10.92 1.74
C ILE A 36 -1.69 10.92 1.25
N SER A 37 -2.02 11.82 0.34
CA SER A 37 -3.38 11.92 -0.17
C SER A 37 -3.47 11.62 -1.67
N TYR A 38 -2.35 11.60 -2.40
CA TYR A 38 -2.38 11.33 -3.82
C TYR A 38 -2.03 9.87 -4.05
N LYS A 39 -2.96 9.11 -4.58
CA LYS A 39 -2.82 7.67 -4.82
C LYS A 39 -2.25 6.96 -3.60
N PRO A 40 -2.90 7.10 -2.44
CA PRO A 40 -2.33 6.54 -1.22
C PRO A 40 -2.35 5.02 -1.20
N PRO A 41 -1.37 4.40 -0.59
CA PRO A 41 -1.41 2.95 -0.39
C PRO A 41 -2.42 2.59 0.70
N VAL A 42 -2.80 1.33 0.77
CA VAL A 42 -3.71 0.86 1.81
C VAL A 42 -3.16 -0.39 2.49
N ALA A 43 -3.47 -0.54 3.75
CA ALA A 43 -3.14 -1.74 4.49
C ALA A 43 -4.38 -2.63 4.43
N VAL A 44 -4.36 -3.61 3.55
CA VAL A 44 -5.48 -4.53 3.43
C VAL A 44 -5.53 -5.42 4.66
N ASP A 45 -4.38 -5.95 5.05
CA ASP A 45 -4.27 -6.78 6.24
C ASP A 45 -2.90 -6.51 6.87
N PRO A 46 -2.79 -5.50 7.73
CA PRO A 46 -1.49 -5.13 8.28
C PRO A 46 -0.87 -6.23 9.14
N THR A 47 -1.67 -7.08 9.76
CA THR A 47 -1.14 -8.16 10.59
C THR A 47 -0.32 -9.11 9.74
N ASN A 48 -0.75 -9.39 8.52
CA ASN A 48 -0.04 -10.27 7.62
C ASN A 48 0.78 -9.52 6.57
N GLU A 49 1.02 -8.24 6.81
CA GLU A 49 1.85 -7.43 5.93
C GLU A 49 1.34 -7.33 4.51
N ILE A 50 0.03 -7.26 4.34
CA ILE A 50 -0.56 -7.10 3.01
C ILE A 50 -0.86 -5.64 2.78
N TYR A 51 0.03 -4.98 2.07
CA TYR A 51 -0.10 -3.57 1.72
C TYR A 51 -0.17 -3.47 0.20
N MET A 52 -1.09 -2.67 -0.30
CA MET A 52 -1.28 -2.54 -1.74
C MET A 52 -1.29 -1.09 -2.13
N PHE A 53 -0.86 -0.80 -3.33
CA PHE A 53 -0.89 0.57 -3.83
C PHE A 53 -1.45 0.61 -5.24
N PRO A 54 -2.12 1.71 -5.61
CA PRO A 54 -2.73 1.83 -6.93
C PRO A 54 -1.70 2.36 -7.93
N THR A 55 -1.84 1.96 -9.19
CA THR A 55 -0.93 2.42 -10.23
C THR A 55 -1.44 3.69 -10.90
N SER A 56 -2.69 4.04 -10.68
CA SER A 56 -3.30 5.26 -11.20
C SER A 56 -4.41 5.66 -10.25
N SER A 57 -5.23 6.62 -10.63
CA SER A 57 -6.36 7.00 -9.79
C SER A 57 -7.21 5.77 -9.50
N PRO A 58 -7.57 5.52 -8.25
CA PRO A 58 -8.36 4.35 -7.89
C PRO A 58 -9.72 4.25 -8.58
N TYR A 59 -10.21 5.37 -9.08
CA TYR A 59 -11.52 5.35 -9.70
C TYR A 59 -11.49 5.13 -11.21
N LYS A 60 -10.31 4.94 -11.78
CA LYS A 60 -10.23 4.64 -13.19
C LYS A 60 -10.32 3.14 -13.41
N ASP A 61 -10.97 2.74 -14.50
CA ASP A 61 -11.08 1.32 -14.82
C ASP A 61 -9.72 0.69 -15.07
N THR A 62 -8.75 1.47 -15.47
CA THR A 62 -7.43 0.94 -15.78
C THR A 62 -6.54 0.84 -14.55
N CYS A 63 -7.03 1.22 -13.38
CA CYS A 63 -6.22 1.15 -12.19
C CYS A 63 -5.93 -0.29 -11.80
N ALA A 64 -4.68 -0.59 -11.56
CA ALA A 64 -4.28 -1.87 -11.01
C ALA A 64 -3.73 -1.62 -9.62
N TRP A 65 -3.90 -2.57 -8.74
CA TRP A 65 -3.37 -2.49 -7.38
C TRP A 65 -2.28 -3.54 -7.24
N ILE A 66 -1.15 -3.13 -6.71
CA ILE A 66 0.04 -3.99 -6.62
C ILE A 66 0.34 -4.28 -5.16
N ALA A 67 0.62 -5.53 -4.86
CA ALA A 67 0.97 -5.94 -3.52
C ALA A 67 2.45 -5.66 -3.29
N HIS A 68 2.72 -4.76 -2.35
CA HIS A 68 4.07 -4.23 -2.12
C HIS A 68 5.08 -5.34 -1.78
N SER A 69 4.71 -6.26 -0.91
CA SER A 69 5.66 -7.27 -0.46
C SER A 69 5.96 -8.34 -1.50
N TYR A 70 5.21 -8.37 -2.61
CA TYR A 70 5.47 -9.37 -3.62
C TYR A 70 6.32 -8.84 -4.78
N ILE A 71 6.78 -7.60 -4.71
CA ILE A 71 7.64 -7.06 -5.75
C ILE A 71 9.06 -7.56 -5.51
N LEU A 72 9.63 -8.23 -6.51
CA LEU A 72 11.00 -8.68 -6.43
C LEU A 72 11.93 -7.59 -6.97
N ASN A 73 11.64 -7.09 -8.17
CA ASN A 73 12.41 -5.98 -8.74
C ASN A 73 11.60 -5.32 -9.86
N TYR A 74 12.08 -4.21 -10.35
CA TYR A 74 11.42 -3.53 -11.45
C TYR A 74 12.43 -2.68 -12.20
N HIS A 75 12.22 -2.50 -13.51
CA HIS A 75 13.08 -1.60 -14.27
C HIS A 75 12.35 -1.04 -15.48
N SER A 76 12.85 0.05 -15.97
CA SER A 76 12.27 0.74 -17.11
C SER A 76 12.50 -0.05 -18.38
N VAL A 77 11.48 -0.20 -19.21
CA VAL A 77 11.63 -0.79 -20.52
C VAL A 77 11.30 0.24 -21.60
N ALA A 78 10.68 1.34 -21.24
CA ALA A 78 10.43 2.46 -22.14
C ALA A 78 10.06 3.66 -21.26
N ALA A 79 9.94 4.83 -21.82
CA ALA A 79 9.68 6.04 -21.04
C ALA A 79 8.47 5.91 -20.12
N GLU A 80 7.39 5.33 -20.63
CA GLU A 80 6.20 5.18 -19.82
C GLU A 80 5.85 3.72 -19.63
N LYS A 81 6.83 2.87 -19.54
CA LYS A 81 6.59 1.45 -19.33
C LYS A 81 7.62 0.88 -18.38
N THR A 82 7.14 0.16 -17.39
CA THR A 82 7.99 -0.44 -16.36
C THR A 82 7.69 -1.93 -16.29
N LEU A 83 8.73 -2.75 -16.29
CA LEU A 83 8.59 -4.18 -16.13
C LEU A 83 8.72 -4.48 -14.66
N ILE A 84 7.73 -5.12 -14.08
CA ILE A 84 7.77 -5.49 -12.67
C ILE A 84 7.82 -7.01 -12.58
N THR A 85 8.77 -7.52 -11.81
CA THR A 85 8.89 -8.96 -11.57
C THR A 85 8.51 -9.22 -10.13
N PHE A 86 7.64 -10.20 -9.93
CA PHE A 86 7.14 -10.55 -8.61
C PHE A 86 7.90 -11.74 -8.03
N THR A 87 7.74 -11.97 -6.75
CA THR A 87 8.47 -13.01 -6.04
C THR A 87 8.17 -14.42 -6.58
N ASN A 88 7.05 -14.60 -7.28
CA ASN A 88 6.76 -15.89 -7.91
C ASN A 88 7.36 -15.96 -9.32
N HIS A 89 8.21 -15.00 -9.66
CA HIS A 89 8.92 -14.90 -10.94
C HIS A 89 8.02 -14.58 -12.14
N GLN A 90 6.78 -14.22 -11.92
CA GLN A 90 5.95 -13.72 -13.00
C GLN A 90 6.25 -12.23 -13.19
N SER A 91 6.10 -11.76 -14.39
CA SER A 91 6.39 -10.36 -14.71
C SER A 91 5.22 -9.73 -15.47
N ILE A 92 5.06 -8.44 -15.29
CA ILE A 92 4.08 -7.70 -16.08
C ILE A 92 4.71 -6.37 -16.49
N ILE A 93 4.16 -5.76 -17.52
CA ILE A 93 4.57 -4.44 -17.93
C ILE A 93 3.41 -3.50 -17.63
N LEU A 94 3.70 -2.45 -16.86
CA LEU A 94 2.69 -1.44 -16.57
C LEU A 94 2.98 -0.20 -17.38
N ASN A 95 1.94 0.49 -17.81
CA ASN A 95 2.09 1.71 -18.58
C ASN A 95 2.26 2.90 -17.64
N VAL A 96 3.32 2.87 -16.86
CA VAL A 96 3.69 3.96 -15.97
C VAL A 96 5.20 4.09 -16.03
N SER A 97 5.71 5.29 -15.82
CA SER A 97 7.15 5.50 -15.82
C SER A 97 7.77 4.85 -14.58
N LYS A 98 9.05 4.53 -14.67
CA LYS A 98 9.76 3.96 -13.53
C LYS A 98 9.73 4.91 -12.34
N GLY A 99 9.85 6.22 -12.61
CA GLY A 99 9.82 7.21 -11.53
C GLY A 99 8.50 7.22 -10.79
N SER A 100 7.39 7.17 -11.52
CA SER A 100 6.08 7.12 -10.89
C SER A 100 5.89 5.85 -10.10
N PHE A 101 6.33 4.72 -10.65
CA PHE A 101 6.20 3.45 -9.96
C PHE A 101 7.05 3.46 -8.68
N GLU A 102 8.27 3.96 -8.78
CA GLU A 102 9.17 3.99 -7.64
C GLU A 102 8.64 4.90 -6.53
N ASN A 103 7.99 6.00 -6.89
CA ASN A 103 7.37 6.86 -5.90
C ASN A 103 6.30 6.10 -5.13
N GLN A 104 5.52 5.28 -5.82
CA GLN A 104 4.47 4.49 -5.15
C GLN A 104 5.09 3.43 -4.24
N VAL A 105 6.16 2.79 -4.69
CA VAL A 105 6.86 1.79 -3.87
C VAL A 105 7.39 2.45 -2.61
N ASN A 106 7.99 3.64 -2.74
CA ASN A 106 8.58 4.33 -1.60
C ASN A 106 7.53 4.85 -0.62
N LYS A 107 6.41 5.38 -1.13
CA LYS A 107 5.33 5.82 -0.26
C LYS A 107 4.79 4.64 0.54
N THR A 108 4.67 3.50 -0.11
CA THR A 108 4.13 2.32 0.56
C THR A 108 5.10 1.81 1.63
N ALA A 109 6.39 1.85 1.34
CA ALA A 109 7.39 1.45 2.32
C ALA A 109 7.35 2.36 3.55
N GLN A 110 7.18 3.66 3.33
CA GLN A 110 7.08 4.62 4.42
C GLN A 110 5.83 4.36 5.26
N PHE A 111 4.71 4.11 4.60
CA PHE A 111 3.46 3.81 5.30
C PHE A 111 3.59 2.53 6.12
N ARG A 112 4.19 1.49 5.53
CA ARG A 112 4.40 0.23 6.25
C ARG A 112 5.23 0.46 7.51
N PHE A 113 6.28 1.24 7.38
CA PHE A 113 7.15 1.50 8.52
C PHE A 113 6.38 2.21 9.64
N ILE A 114 5.61 3.22 9.29
CA ILE A 114 4.85 4.00 10.28
C ILE A 114 3.78 3.14 10.93
N LEU A 115 3.01 2.42 10.14
CA LEU A 115 1.93 1.61 10.71
C LEU A 115 2.48 0.47 11.55
N SER A 116 3.54 -0.19 11.10
CA SER A 116 4.16 -1.25 11.88
C SER A 116 4.61 -0.74 13.24
N ASN A 117 5.20 0.44 13.26
CA ASN A 117 5.63 1.01 14.53
C ASN A 117 4.44 1.30 15.43
N ARG A 118 3.32 1.78 14.85
CA ARG A 118 2.14 2.05 15.66
C ARG A 118 1.54 0.77 16.22
N LEU A 119 1.61 -0.32 15.48
CA LEU A 119 1.05 -1.58 15.94
C LEU A 119 1.95 -2.29 16.95
N ILE A 120 3.25 -2.10 16.84
CA ILE A 120 4.19 -2.79 17.71
C ILE A 120 4.56 -2.01 18.93
N PHE A 121 4.82 -0.72 18.79
CA PHE A 121 5.32 0.10 19.87
C PHE A 121 4.32 0.75 20.82
N PRO A 122 3.02 0.76 20.60
CA PRO A 122 2.13 1.38 21.58
C PRO A 122 2.31 0.84 22.96
N LYS A 123 2.65 -0.46 23.08
CA LYS A 123 2.85 -1.05 24.37
C LYS A 123 4.08 -0.49 25.07
N HIS A 124 5.14 -0.28 24.30
CA HIS A 124 6.35 0.27 24.85
C HIS A 124 6.16 1.72 25.25
N GLN A 125 5.44 2.45 24.45
CA GLN A 125 5.17 3.83 24.77
C GLN A 125 4.33 3.95 26.02
N SER A 126 3.38 3.06 26.18
CA SER A 126 2.57 3.08 27.38
C SER A 126 3.42 2.83 28.58
N LYS A 127 4.37 1.94 28.49
CA LYS A 127 5.20 1.67 29.61
C LYS A 127 6.03 2.86 29.97
N LYS A 128 6.38 3.65 29.03
CA LYS A 128 7.17 4.81 29.33
C LYS A 128 6.29 5.84 29.91
N GLY A 129 5.13 5.53 29.92
CA GLY A 129 4.31 6.47 30.49
C GLY A 129 4.05 7.56 29.68
N TYR A 130 4.02 7.77 28.98
CA TYR A 130 3.91 8.74 28.25
C TYR A 130 2.92 8.90 27.80
N SER A 131 2.48 8.79 28.03
CA SER A 131 1.69 8.79 27.72
C SER A 131 1.09 9.67 27.51
N LYS A 132 1.14 10.24 27.48
CA LYS A 132 0.64 11.03 27.29
C LYS A 132 0.21 11.27 26.26
N GLU A 133 0.18 11.14 25.75
CA GLU A 133 -0.26 11.27 24.78
C GLU A 133 -0.68 10.62 24.10
N LEU A 134 -0.77 10.26 24.21
CA LEU A 134 -1.15 9.55 23.56
C LEU A 134 -1.86 9.41 23.35
N ASP A 135 -2.03 9.71 23.57
CA ASP A 135 -2.56 9.55 23.33
C ASP A 135 -3.02 9.76 22.64
N LEU A 136 -2.96 9.92 22.19
CA LEU A 136 -3.25 9.91 21.52
C LEU A 136 -3.32 9.58 21.09
N VAL A 137 -3.21 9.40 21.09
CA VAL A 137 -3.14 8.90 20.93
C VAL A 137 -3.32 8.70 20.92
#